data_07d08c9b5269f40271f8709db1d3f351
#
_entry.id   07d08c9b5269f40271f8709db1d3f351
#
_cell.length_a   1.000
_cell.length_b   1.000
_cell.length_c   1.000
_cell.angle_alpha   90.00
_cell.angle_beta   90.00
_cell.angle_gamma   90.00
#
_symmetry.space_group_name_H-M   'P 1'
#
loop_
_entity.id
_entity.type
_entity.pdbx_description
1 polymer ?
#
loop_
_entity_poly.entity_id
_entity_poly.type
_entity_poly.pdbx_seq_one_letter_code
_entity_poly.pdbx_strand_id
1 'polypeptide(L)'
;MPVYISNIIQDFAKSVRKMLGNSLDSVIVYGSYVRDDYSELSDIDVMLLVYLGEEEIKKISDQISDLAFDFMMKYGVDISPVITNIDHFNYWVDNLPYYRNIRDEGVRLSA
;
A
#
# COMPACT_ATOMS: atom_id res chain seq x y z
N MET A 1 7.32 -1.15 13.82
CA MET A 1 7.84 -1.69 12.53
C MET A 1 9.35 -1.56 12.52
N PRO A 2 10.11 -2.60 12.21
CA PRO A 2 11.58 -2.52 12.18
C PRO A 2 12.08 -1.46 11.19
N VAL A 3 13.22 -0.83 11.51
CA VAL A 3 13.78 0.25 10.69
C VAL A 3 14.07 -0.20 9.26
N TYR A 4 14.65 -1.37 9.08
CA TYR A 4 14.98 -1.85 7.73
C TYR A 4 13.72 -2.12 6.90
N ILE A 5 12.65 -2.60 7.51
CA ILE A 5 11.35 -2.77 6.84
C ILE A 5 10.78 -1.41 6.45
N SER A 6 10.87 -0.44 7.37
CA SER A 6 10.41 0.92 7.11
C SER A 6 11.13 1.54 5.91
N ASN A 7 12.44 1.34 5.80
CA ASN A 7 13.24 1.82 4.67
C ASN A 7 12.85 1.14 3.35
N ILE A 8 12.64 -0.18 3.38
CA ILE A 8 12.22 -0.93 2.19
C ILE A 8 10.85 -0.47 1.70
N ILE A 9 9.90 -0.31 2.61
CA ILE A 9 8.55 0.09 2.23
C ILE A 9 8.51 1.54 1.75
N GLN A 10 9.38 2.41 2.28
CA GLN A 10 9.52 3.78 1.79
C GLN A 10 10.05 3.78 0.35
N ASP A 11 11.00 2.91 0.02
CA ASP A 11 11.50 2.75 -1.34
C ASP A 11 10.42 2.22 -2.28
N PHE A 12 9.60 1.30 -1.80
CA PHE A 12 8.44 0.80 -2.54
C PHE A 12 7.48 1.96 -2.88
N ALA A 13 7.16 2.77 -1.89
CA ALA A 13 6.28 3.93 -2.07
C ALA A 13 6.84 4.91 -3.10
N LYS A 14 8.15 5.17 -3.08
CA LYS A 14 8.81 6.04 -4.07
C LYS A 14 8.72 5.45 -5.47
N SER A 15 8.89 4.14 -5.61
CA SER A 15 8.77 3.46 -6.90
C SER A 15 7.34 3.55 -7.45
N VAL A 16 6.35 3.37 -6.59
CA VAL A 16 4.94 3.53 -6.96
C VAL A 16 4.65 4.97 -7.42
N ARG A 17 5.19 5.96 -6.72
CA ARG A 17 5.06 7.38 -7.11
C ARG A 17 5.66 7.62 -8.50
N LYS A 18 6.80 7.04 -8.81
CA LYS A 18 7.39 7.16 -10.15
C LYS A 18 6.50 6.55 -11.23
N MET A 19 5.86 5.42 -10.93
CA MET A 19 4.99 4.74 -11.88
C MET A 19 3.67 5.47 -12.10
N LEU A 20 3.06 6.00 -11.06
CA LEU A 20 1.71 6.55 -11.10
C LEU A 20 1.67 8.08 -11.15
N GLY A 21 2.74 8.74 -10.75
CA GLY A 21 2.81 10.21 -10.77
C GLY A 21 1.68 10.84 -9.99
N ASN A 22 1.01 11.81 -10.60
CA ASN A 22 -0.11 12.54 -9.99
C ASN A 22 -1.38 11.71 -9.83
N SER A 23 -1.43 10.51 -10.41
CA SER A 23 -2.54 9.59 -10.19
C SER A 23 -2.54 8.99 -8.79
N LEU A 24 -1.41 9.03 -8.09
CA LEU A 24 -1.29 8.53 -6.72
C LEU A 24 -1.63 9.65 -5.73
N ASP A 25 -2.61 9.39 -4.86
CA ASP A 25 -2.92 10.29 -3.74
C ASP A 25 -2.02 10.00 -2.54
N SER A 26 -2.02 8.75 -2.08
CA SER A 26 -1.27 8.37 -0.87
C SER A 26 -0.95 6.90 -0.85
N VAL A 27 0.07 6.56 -0.06
CA VAL A 27 0.47 5.20 0.26
C VAL A 27 0.33 5.03 1.77
N ILE A 28 -0.44 4.04 2.20
CA ILE A 28 -0.73 3.81 3.62
C ILE A 28 -0.33 2.39 3.97
N VAL A 29 0.57 2.25 4.95
CA VAL A 29 0.91 0.94 5.53
C VAL A 29 -0.04 0.68 6.68
N TYR A 30 -0.60 -0.53 6.73
CA TYR A 30 -1.53 -0.92 7.79
C TYR A 30 -1.34 -2.38 8.16
N GLY A 31 -2.16 -2.88 9.07
CA GLY A 31 -2.13 -4.29 9.45
C GLY A 31 -1.10 -4.61 10.52
N SER A 32 -0.65 -5.87 10.55
CA SER A 32 0.15 -6.41 11.65
C SER A 32 1.48 -5.72 11.87
N TYR A 33 2.17 -5.28 10.81
CA TYR A 33 3.44 -4.57 10.97
C TYR A 33 3.29 -3.22 11.67
N VAL A 34 2.19 -2.51 11.43
CA VAL A 34 1.91 -1.23 12.09
C VAL A 34 1.51 -1.46 13.55
N ARG A 35 0.75 -2.52 13.82
CA ARG A 35 0.32 -2.86 15.19
C ARG A 35 1.40 -3.55 16.03
N ASP A 36 2.56 -3.89 15.42
CA ASP A 36 3.65 -4.64 16.06
C ASP A 36 3.27 -6.06 16.55
N ASP A 37 2.25 -6.65 15.92
CA ASP A 37 1.84 -8.05 16.17
C ASP A 37 2.17 -8.97 14.99
N TYR A 38 3.18 -8.62 14.21
CA TYR A 38 3.60 -9.37 13.04
C TYR A 38 4.46 -10.59 13.42
N SER A 39 4.49 -11.55 12.49
CA SER A 39 5.40 -12.70 12.54
C SER A 39 6.25 -12.73 11.26
N GLU A 40 7.20 -13.67 11.16
CA GLU A 40 8.02 -13.85 9.95
C GLU A 40 7.20 -14.17 8.72
N LEU A 41 5.98 -14.69 8.89
CA LEU A 41 5.09 -15.06 7.80
C LEU A 41 4.10 -13.94 7.44
N SER A 42 4.14 -12.81 8.14
CA SER A 42 3.22 -11.70 7.90
C SER A 42 3.61 -10.93 6.63
N ASP A 43 2.61 -10.62 5.81
CA ASP A 43 2.78 -9.70 4.69
C ASP A 43 2.76 -8.27 5.20
N ILE A 44 3.39 -7.37 4.46
CA ILE A 44 3.28 -5.93 4.72
C ILE A 44 2.10 -5.41 3.90
N ASP A 45 1.02 -5.05 4.58
CA ASP A 45 -0.18 -4.56 3.93
C ASP A 45 -0.03 -3.08 3.55
N VAL A 46 -0.24 -2.77 2.27
CA VAL A 46 -0.09 -1.41 1.74
C VAL A 46 -1.32 -1.05 0.91
N MET A 47 -1.95 0.06 1.25
CA MET A 47 -3.06 0.63 0.47
C MET A 47 -2.51 1.75 -0.42
N LEU A 48 -2.79 1.65 -1.72
CA LEU A 48 -2.49 2.71 -2.68
C LEU A 48 -3.81 3.40 -3.03
N LEU A 49 -3.98 4.64 -2.54
CA LEU A 49 -5.14 5.45 -2.90
C LEU A 49 -4.83 6.24 -4.16
N VAL A 50 -5.66 6.07 -5.16
CA VAL A 50 -5.41 6.61 -6.50
C VAL A 50 -6.63 7.39 -7.02
N TYR A 51 -6.37 8.32 -7.94
CA TYR A 51 -7.39 9.08 -8.66
C TYR A 51 -7.87 8.38 -9.93
N LEU A 52 -7.59 7.07 -10.04
CA LEU A 52 -7.92 6.27 -11.22
C LEU A 52 -9.23 5.53 -11.00
N GLY A 53 -10.00 5.35 -12.07
CA GLY A 53 -11.18 4.53 -12.06
C GLY A 53 -10.86 3.04 -12.14
N GLU A 54 -11.89 2.20 -12.03
CA GLU A 54 -11.75 0.75 -11.96
C GLU A 54 -11.01 0.16 -13.16
N GLU A 55 -11.32 0.61 -14.37
CA GLU A 55 -10.66 0.12 -15.60
C GLU A 55 -9.18 0.45 -15.63
N GLU A 56 -8.82 1.66 -15.21
CA GLU A 56 -7.43 2.08 -15.16
C GLU A 56 -6.65 1.34 -14.08
N ILE A 57 -7.28 1.07 -12.94
CA ILE A 57 -6.70 0.27 -11.87
C ILE A 57 -6.36 -1.13 -12.37
N LYS A 58 -7.25 -1.76 -13.13
CA LYS A 58 -7.00 -3.07 -13.73
C LYS A 58 -5.76 -3.05 -14.63
N LYS A 59 -5.57 -1.98 -15.39
CA LYS A 59 -4.43 -1.84 -16.31
C LYS A 59 -3.10 -1.73 -15.59
N ILE A 60 -3.05 -1.09 -14.40
CA ILE A 60 -1.79 -0.92 -13.66
C ILE A 60 -1.55 -2.02 -12.64
N SER A 61 -2.55 -2.85 -12.36
CA SER A 61 -2.49 -3.86 -11.29
C SER A 61 -1.32 -4.84 -11.46
N ASP A 62 -1.09 -5.31 -12.69
CA ASP A 62 0.00 -6.24 -12.96
C ASP A 62 1.37 -5.59 -12.74
N GLN A 63 1.53 -4.32 -13.13
CA GLN A 63 2.78 -3.58 -12.93
C GLN A 63 3.09 -3.41 -11.44
N ILE A 64 2.08 -3.12 -10.64
CA ILE A 64 2.23 -2.99 -9.18
C ILE A 64 2.57 -4.34 -8.55
N SER A 65 1.91 -5.41 -8.99
CA SER A 65 2.21 -6.76 -8.51
C SER A 65 3.63 -7.20 -8.88
N ASP A 66 4.09 -6.87 -10.10
CA ASP A 66 5.45 -7.13 -10.52
C ASP A 66 6.47 -6.38 -9.67
N LEU A 67 6.18 -5.14 -9.32
CA LEU A 67 7.04 -4.36 -8.43
C LEU A 67 7.13 -5.00 -7.04
N ALA A 68 6.01 -5.43 -6.48
CA ALA A 68 5.99 -6.12 -5.19
C ALA A 68 6.81 -7.43 -5.25
N PHE A 69 6.70 -8.17 -6.34
CA PHE A 69 7.47 -9.38 -6.56
C PHE A 69 8.98 -9.09 -6.64
N ASP A 70 9.38 -8.03 -7.33
CA ASP A 70 10.79 -7.61 -7.41
C ASP A 70 11.35 -7.30 -6.02
N PHE A 71 10.56 -6.64 -5.18
CA PHE A 71 10.95 -6.35 -3.79
C PHE A 71 11.10 -7.63 -2.96
N MET A 72 10.20 -8.60 -3.16
CA MET A 72 10.31 -9.90 -2.50
C MET A 72 11.60 -10.62 -2.90
N MET A 73 11.91 -10.63 -4.19
CA MET A 73 13.13 -11.28 -4.69
C MET A 73 14.39 -10.59 -4.21
N LYS A 74 14.38 -9.26 -4.11
CA LYS A 74 15.56 -8.49 -3.71
C LYS A 74 15.79 -8.47 -2.22
N TYR A 75 14.73 -8.31 -1.42
CA TYR A 75 14.83 -8.07 0.02
C TYR A 75 14.26 -9.20 0.88
N GLY A 76 13.59 -10.18 0.28
CA GLY A 76 12.90 -11.23 1.05
C GLY A 76 11.68 -10.71 1.82
N VAL A 77 11.13 -9.57 1.41
CA VAL A 77 9.99 -8.92 2.07
C VAL A 77 8.75 -9.06 1.20
N ASP A 78 7.68 -9.61 1.77
CA ASP A 78 6.42 -9.82 1.07
C ASP A 78 5.51 -8.61 1.27
N ILE A 79 5.32 -7.85 0.20
CA ILE A 79 4.46 -6.67 0.19
C ILE A 79 3.13 -7.04 -0.48
N SER A 80 2.03 -6.75 0.19
CA SER A 80 0.68 -7.01 -0.31
C SER A 80 -0.01 -5.68 -0.63
N PRO A 81 0.10 -5.18 -1.87
CA PRO A 81 -0.53 -3.92 -2.25
C PRO A 81 -1.99 -4.09 -2.63
N VAL A 82 -2.81 -3.16 -2.19
CA VAL A 82 -4.22 -3.04 -2.61
C VAL A 82 -4.41 -1.67 -3.21
N ILE A 83 -4.89 -1.61 -4.45
CA ILE A 83 -5.12 -0.35 -5.15
C ILE A 83 -6.58 0.01 -5.04
N THR A 84 -6.88 1.18 -4.50
CA THR A 84 -8.26 1.62 -4.25
C THR A 84 -8.47 3.04 -4.77
N ASN A 85 -9.58 3.26 -5.46
CA ASN A 85 -9.98 4.60 -5.87
C ASN A 85 -10.27 5.45 -4.62
N ILE A 86 -9.75 6.68 -4.59
CA ILE A 86 -9.86 7.54 -3.42
C ILE A 86 -11.31 7.94 -3.12
N ASP A 87 -12.12 8.18 -4.14
CA ASP A 87 -13.52 8.55 -3.93
C ASP A 87 -14.32 7.39 -3.34
N HIS A 88 -14.05 6.17 -3.79
CA HIS A 88 -14.65 4.96 -3.23
C HIS A 88 -14.25 4.79 -1.76
N PHE A 89 -12.96 4.97 -1.46
CA PHE A 89 -12.47 4.89 -0.07
C PHE A 89 -13.16 5.94 0.81
N ASN A 90 -13.20 7.19 0.37
CA ASN A 90 -13.80 8.28 1.15
C ASN A 90 -15.31 8.11 1.34
N TYR A 91 -15.99 7.53 0.34
CA TYR A 91 -17.42 7.28 0.43
C TYR A 91 -17.76 6.25 1.52
N TRP A 92 -16.94 5.19 1.63
CA TRP A 92 -17.24 4.05 2.50
C TRP A 92 -16.48 4.04 3.83
N VAL A 93 -15.52 4.94 4.03
CA VAL A 93 -14.59 4.87 5.17
C VAL A 93 -15.29 4.89 6.53
N ASP A 94 -16.38 5.62 6.66
CA ASP A 94 -17.10 5.69 7.93
C ASP A 94 -18.01 4.47 8.19
N ASN A 95 -18.33 3.70 7.15
CA ASN A 95 -19.28 2.59 7.22
C ASN A 95 -18.63 1.21 7.08
N LEU A 96 -17.38 1.14 6.58
CA LEU A 96 -16.66 -0.13 6.42
C LEU A 96 -15.53 -0.20 7.44
N PRO A 97 -15.60 -1.17 8.38
CA PRO A 97 -14.54 -1.31 9.40
C PRO A 97 -13.14 -1.45 8.82
N TYR A 98 -12.99 -2.16 7.69
CA TYR A 98 -11.71 -2.32 7.02
C TYR A 98 -11.09 -0.98 6.63
N TYR A 99 -11.85 -0.11 5.95
CA TYR A 99 -11.35 1.21 5.54
C TYR A 99 -11.15 2.13 6.74
N ARG A 100 -12.06 2.07 7.72
CA ARG A 100 -11.94 2.87 8.94
C ARG A 100 -10.66 2.54 9.70
N ASN A 101 -10.32 1.26 9.82
CA ASN A 101 -9.09 0.81 10.48
C ASN A 101 -7.85 1.30 9.74
N ILE A 102 -7.87 1.29 8.41
CA ILE A 102 -6.76 1.82 7.60
C ILE A 102 -6.58 3.31 7.86
N ARG A 103 -7.68 4.09 7.89
CA ARG A 103 -7.63 5.53 8.18
C ARG A 103 -7.07 5.80 9.59
N ASP A 104 -7.56 5.07 10.59
CA ASP A 104 -7.28 5.37 11.99
C ASP A 104 -5.95 4.80 12.47
N GLU A 105 -5.56 3.63 12.01
CA GLU A 105 -4.35 2.92 12.44
C GLU A 105 -3.20 2.98 11.44
N GLY A 106 -3.50 3.21 10.16
CA GLY A 106 -2.51 3.20 9.10
C GLY A 106 -1.52 4.34 9.19
N VAL A 107 -0.33 4.12 8.62
CA VAL A 107 0.74 5.12 8.54
C VAL A 107 0.88 5.56 7.10
N ARG A 108 0.66 6.86 6.84
CA ARG A 108 0.88 7.44 5.51
C ARG A 108 2.36 7.65 5.28
N LEU A 109 2.83 7.27 4.10
CA LEU A 109 4.22 7.42 3.72
C LEU A 109 4.39 8.62 2.79
N SER A 110 5.54 9.33 2.95
CA SER A 110 5.96 10.37 2.01
C SER A 110 6.45 9.71 0.72
N ALA A 111 5.85 10.09 -0.40
CA ALA A 111 6.24 9.54 -1.68
C ALA A 111 6.24 10.58 -2.79
#